data_0313bb43bb8a783577b55333898a29e6
#
_entry.id   0313bb43bb8a783577b55333898a29e6
#
_cell.length_a   1.000
_cell.length_b   1.000
_cell.length_c   1.000
_cell.angle_alpha   90.00
_cell.angle_beta   90.00
_cell.angle_gamma   90.00
#
_symmetry.space_group_name_H-M   'P 1'
#
loop_
_entity.id
_entity.type
_entity.pdbx_description
1 polymer ?
#
loop_
_entity_poly.entity_id
_entity_poly.type
_entity_poly.pdbx_seq_one_letter_code
_entity_poly.pdbx_strand_id
1 'polypeptide(L)'
;IPAIMAFMKANRLDKVALNVPNARIGIISSGKPYADVMQALDMLGIDQVTAEAIGLKVYKVGMIWPLEPTGLMEFAEGLDEIFVIEEKRAFLEPQIKEMLFNQRDKFRSVVVGKTDENGEVLIPETGETSPQLIARALARRLDLYLDQNREEIHEDIHNKLALLDAKDRGSNQPASGVVRMPYFCSGCPHNSSTKVPDGSRAAAGIGCHTMAVWMNRSTGAYTQMGGEGATWMGQAPFTTEKHIFQNLGDGTYFHS
;
A
#
# COMPACT_ATOMS: atom_id res chain seq x y z
N ILE A 1 -23.24 -12.05 -10.63
CA ILE A 1 -22.72 -12.05 -9.24
C ILE A 1 -22.91 -13.42 -8.57
N PRO A 2 -24.10 -14.08 -8.49
CA PRO A 2 -24.24 -15.35 -7.78
C PRO A 2 -23.32 -16.47 -8.27
N ALA A 3 -23.12 -16.61 -9.59
CA ALA A 3 -22.20 -17.60 -10.15
C ALA A 3 -20.74 -17.35 -9.76
N ILE A 4 -20.33 -16.08 -9.67
CA ILE A 4 -18.98 -15.69 -9.22
C ILE A 4 -18.79 -16.08 -7.75
N MET A 5 -19.77 -15.78 -6.90
CA MET A 5 -19.73 -16.16 -5.49
C MET A 5 -19.63 -17.69 -5.30
N ALA A 6 -20.42 -18.45 -6.05
CA ALA A 6 -20.35 -19.89 -6.03
C ALA A 6 -18.99 -20.43 -6.48
N PHE A 7 -18.40 -19.82 -7.52
CA PHE A 7 -17.06 -20.15 -7.99
C PHE A 7 -16.00 -19.85 -6.93
N MET A 8 -16.04 -18.68 -6.31
CA MET A 8 -15.11 -18.29 -5.25
C MET A 8 -15.11 -19.28 -4.09
N LYS A 9 -16.31 -19.63 -3.61
CA LYS A 9 -16.51 -20.58 -2.53
C LYS A 9 -16.02 -21.97 -2.90
N ALA A 10 -16.39 -22.49 -4.08
CA ALA A 10 -16.00 -23.81 -4.56
C ALA A 10 -14.49 -23.94 -4.74
N ASN A 11 -13.81 -22.88 -5.15
CA ASN A 11 -12.36 -22.86 -5.39
C ASN A 11 -11.56 -22.33 -4.17
N ARG A 12 -12.21 -21.98 -3.08
CA ARG A 12 -11.58 -21.45 -1.85
C ARG A 12 -10.58 -20.34 -2.18
N LEU A 13 -11.03 -19.34 -2.94
CA LEU A 13 -10.17 -18.22 -3.34
C LEU A 13 -9.75 -17.39 -2.12
N ASP A 14 -10.66 -17.21 -1.17
CA ASP A 14 -10.36 -16.61 0.13
C ASP A 14 -9.84 -17.68 1.09
N LYS A 15 -8.93 -17.30 1.99
CA LYS A 15 -8.27 -18.23 2.90
C LYS A 15 -8.02 -17.60 4.26
N VAL A 16 -8.26 -18.36 5.32
CA VAL A 16 -7.66 -18.06 6.62
C VAL A 16 -6.19 -18.49 6.54
N ALA A 17 -5.30 -17.52 6.45
CA ALA A 17 -3.87 -17.76 6.23
C ALA A 17 -3.11 -18.03 7.53
N LEU A 18 -3.57 -17.44 8.64
CA LEU A 18 -3.13 -17.72 9.98
C LEU A 18 -4.39 -17.91 10.83
N ASN A 19 -4.53 -19.07 11.43
CA ASN A 19 -5.72 -19.43 12.20
C ASN A 19 -5.34 -19.84 13.63
N VAL A 20 -6.08 -19.29 14.59
CA VAL A 20 -5.89 -19.60 16.01
C VAL A 20 -7.25 -19.78 16.68
N PRO A 21 -7.36 -20.64 17.70
CA PRO A 21 -8.58 -20.77 18.49
C PRO A 21 -8.81 -19.51 19.32
N ASN A 22 -10.07 -19.17 19.56
CA ASN A 22 -10.47 -18.04 20.39
C ASN A 22 -9.82 -16.69 19.99
N ALA A 23 -9.67 -16.47 18.68
CA ALA A 23 -9.14 -15.22 18.17
C ALA A 23 -10.03 -14.05 18.56
N ARG A 24 -9.41 -12.94 18.95
CA ARG A 24 -10.06 -11.67 19.28
C ARG A 24 -9.81 -10.62 18.22
N ILE A 25 -8.68 -10.72 17.51
CA ILE A 25 -8.25 -9.76 16.48
C ILE A 25 -8.13 -10.48 15.15
N GLY A 26 -8.78 -9.95 14.13
CA GLY A 26 -8.69 -10.45 12.75
C GLY A 26 -8.08 -9.43 11.82
N ILE A 27 -7.05 -9.79 11.07
CA ILE A 27 -6.53 -8.97 9.98
C ILE A 27 -7.13 -9.46 8.67
N ILE A 28 -7.66 -8.53 7.86
CA ILE A 28 -8.15 -8.82 6.50
C ILE A 28 -7.34 -8.04 5.49
N SER A 29 -6.80 -8.72 4.48
CA SER A 29 -5.98 -8.10 3.45
C SER A 29 -6.00 -8.87 2.14
N SER A 30 -5.52 -8.25 1.05
CA SER A 30 -5.43 -8.84 -0.28
C SER A 30 -4.17 -8.41 -1.02
N GLY A 31 -3.77 -9.15 -2.05
CA GLY A 31 -2.69 -8.76 -2.97
C GLY A 31 -1.35 -8.50 -2.27
N LYS A 32 -0.68 -7.41 -2.64
CA LYS A 32 0.60 -6.98 -2.03
C LYS A 32 0.45 -6.66 -0.54
N PRO A 33 -0.54 -5.87 -0.08
CA PRO A 33 -0.74 -5.62 1.35
C PRO A 33 -0.83 -6.90 2.21
N TYR A 34 -1.37 -7.99 1.68
CA TYR A 34 -1.33 -9.27 2.40
C TYR A 34 0.11 -9.78 2.60
N ALA A 35 0.96 -9.69 1.59
CA ALA A 35 2.37 -10.08 1.74
C ALA A 35 3.09 -9.16 2.75
N ASP A 36 2.80 -7.87 2.71
CA ASP A 36 3.32 -6.89 3.66
C ASP A 36 2.84 -7.17 5.10
N VAL A 37 1.59 -7.61 5.29
CA VAL A 37 1.07 -8.07 6.60
C VAL A 37 1.88 -9.24 7.12
N MET A 38 2.08 -10.27 6.29
CA MET A 38 2.87 -11.45 6.72
C MET A 38 4.30 -11.08 7.09
N GLN A 39 4.91 -10.18 6.33
CA GLN A 39 6.23 -9.64 6.63
C GLN A 39 6.24 -8.80 7.92
N ALA A 40 5.21 -7.99 8.15
CA ALA A 40 5.08 -7.20 9.37
C ALA A 40 4.95 -8.09 10.62
N LEU A 41 4.19 -9.18 10.53
CA LEU A 41 4.09 -10.18 11.59
C LEU A 41 5.45 -10.81 11.89
N ASP A 42 6.20 -11.21 10.85
CA ASP A 42 7.55 -11.74 10.99
C ASP A 42 8.50 -10.72 11.65
N MET A 43 8.46 -9.47 11.22
CA MET A 43 9.26 -8.37 11.79
C MET A 43 8.96 -8.12 13.28
N LEU A 44 7.71 -8.31 13.70
CA LEU A 44 7.28 -8.20 15.10
C LEU A 44 7.49 -9.51 15.88
N GLY A 45 7.94 -10.59 15.21
CA GLY A 45 8.11 -11.92 15.81
C GLY A 45 6.81 -12.61 16.16
N ILE A 46 5.74 -12.28 15.46
CA ILE A 46 4.42 -12.90 15.65
C ILE A 46 4.33 -14.12 14.73
N ASP A 47 4.78 -15.25 15.23
CA ASP A 47 4.60 -16.57 14.63
C ASP A 47 3.26 -17.20 15.03
N GLN A 48 3.03 -18.45 14.67
CA GLN A 48 1.79 -19.17 15.00
C GLN A 48 1.56 -19.27 16.52
N VAL A 49 2.62 -19.47 17.31
CA VAL A 49 2.53 -19.64 18.77
C VAL A 49 2.20 -18.29 19.43
N THR A 50 2.90 -17.25 19.02
CA THR A 50 2.64 -15.89 19.51
C THR A 50 1.26 -15.41 19.09
N ALA A 51 0.86 -15.67 17.84
CA ALA A 51 -0.48 -15.33 17.33
C ALA A 51 -1.59 -16.02 18.14
N GLU A 52 -1.42 -17.30 18.52
CA GLU A 52 -2.35 -18.02 19.40
C GLU A 52 -2.40 -17.39 20.79
N ALA A 53 -1.24 -17.03 21.35
CA ALA A 53 -1.15 -16.39 22.67
C ALA A 53 -1.87 -15.05 22.71
N ILE A 54 -1.79 -14.23 21.64
CA ILE A 54 -2.44 -12.91 21.56
C ILE A 54 -3.87 -12.97 21.02
N GLY A 55 -4.26 -14.08 20.39
CA GLY A 55 -5.58 -14.25 19.78
C GLY A 55 -5.71 -13.53 18.42
N LEU A 56 -4.68 -13.62 17.57
CA LEU A 56 -4.64 -12.99 16.26
C LEU A 56 -4.85 -14.01 15.13
N LYS A 57 -5.72 -13.70 14.17
CA LYS A 57 -5.87 -14.47 12.93
C LYS A 57 -5.84 -13.60 11.69
N VAL A 58 -5.51 -14.19 10.54
CA VAL A 58 -5.35 -13.45 9.27
C VAL A 58 -6.19 -14.07 8.16
N TYR A 59 -6.96 -13.25 7.47
CA TYR A 59 -7.78 -13.61 6.32
C TYR A 59 -7.22 -12.99 5.05
N LYS A 60 -6.91 -13.83 4.09
CA LYS A 60 -6.49 -13.42 2.75
C LYS A 60 -7.67 -13.42 1.81
N VAL A 61 -8.04 -12.24 1.32
CA VAL A 61 -9.04 -12.08 0.27
C VAL A 61 -8.42 -12.38 -1.09
N GLY A 62 -9.00 -13.32 -1.82
CA GLY A 62 -8.55 -13.70 -3.16
C GLY A 62 -9.25 -12.88 -4.26
N MET A 63 -10.49 -12.47 -4.05
CA MET A 63 -11.25 -11.60 -4.94
C MET A 63 -11.83 -10.42 -4.16
N ILE A 64 -11.38 -9.23 -4.50
CA ILE A 64 -11.73 -8.02 -3.75
C ILE A 64 -13.14 -7.50 -4.06
N TRP A 65 -13.75 -7.91 -5.18
CA TRP A 65 -15.10 -7.53 -5.55
C TRP A 65 -15.71 -8.54 -6.55
N PRO A 66 -16.95 -8.97 -6.32
CA PRO A 66 -17.70 -8.82 -5.08
C PRO A 66 -17.07 -9.66 -3.95
N LEU A 67 -17.07 -9.14 -2.72
CA LEU A 67 -16.53 -9.86 -1.58
C LEU A 67 -17.47 -11.02 -1.20
N GLU A 68 -16.91 -12.22 -0.95
CA GLU A 68 -17.69 -13.41 -0.58
C GLU A 68 -18.13 -13.33 0.89
N PRO A 69 -19.45 -13.29 1.18
CA PRO A 69 -19.92 -13.00 2.52
C PRO A 69 -19.81 -14.18 3.48
N THR A 70 -19.88 -15.43 3.01
CA THR A 70 -19.94 -16.59 3.90
C THR A 70 -18.62 -16.77 4.65
N GLY A 71 -17.51 -16.83 3.93
CA GLY A 71 -16.19 -16.98 4.53
C GLY A 71 -15.79 -15.78 5.38
N LEU A 72 -16.18 -14.58 4.97
CA LEU A 72 -15.98 -13.37 5.76
C LEU A 72 -16.73 -13.43 7.11
N MET A 73 -17.99 -13.83 7.09
CA MET A 73 -18.80 -13.92 8.31
C MET A 73 -18.29 -15.02 9.25
N GLU A 74 -17.90 -16.17 8.71
CA GLU A 74 -17.25 -17.24 9.49
C GLU A 74 -15.94 -16.75 10.13
N PHE A 75 -15.15 -15.99 9.38
CA PHE A 75 -13.93 -15.37 9.91
C PHE A 75 -14.22 -14.32 10.98
N ALA A 76 -15.24 -13.49 10.82
CA ALA A 76 -15.59 -12.42 11.75
C ALA A 76 -16.15 -12.93 13.10
N GLU A 77 -16.55 -14.20 13.17
CA GLU A 77 -17.18 -14.74 14.36
C GLU A 77 -16.23 -14.75 15.57
N GLY A 78 -16.70 -14.18 16.68
CA GLY A 78 -15.97 -14.09 17.94
C GLY A 78 -14.87 -13.04 18.00
N LEU A 79 -14.66 -12.26 16.94
CA LEU A 79 -13.67 -11.19 16.94
C LEU A 79 -14.19 -9.92 17.66
N ASP A 80 -13.32 -9.32 18.44
CA ASP A 80 -13.53 -7.99 19.02
C ASP A 80 -13.16 -6.89 17.99
N GLU A 81 -12.15 -7.15 17.16
CA GLU A 81 -11.68 -6.22 16.13
C GLU A 81 -11.38 -6.91 14.79
N ILE A 82 -11.69 -6.21 13.72
CA ILE A 82 -11.27 -6.52 12.36
C ILE A 82 -10.44 -5.37 11.83
N PHE A 83 -9.14 -5.59 11.61
CA PHE A 83 -8.24 -4.62 11.01
C PHE A 83 -8.08 -4.90 9.52
N VAL A 84 -8.62 -4.01 8.69
CA VAL A 84 -8.55 -4.10 7.23
C VAL A 84 -7.31 -3.37 6.74
N ILE A 85 -6.37 -4.10 6.14
CA ILE A 85 -5.12 -3.54 5.63
C ILE A 85 -5.13 -3.61 4.10
N GLU A 86 -5.25 -2.45 3.48
CA GLU A 86 -5.30 -2.29 2.04
C GLU A 86 -4.54 -1.02 1.60
N GLU A 87 -4.04 -1.05 0.36
CA GLU A 87 -3.27 0.05 -0.20
C GLU A 87 -4.18 1.12 -0.77
N LYS A 88 -3.78 2.38 -0.65
CA LYS A 88 -4.50 3.56 -1.14
C LYS A 88 -5.88 3.69 -0.48
N ARG A 89 -6.90 4.07 -1.26
CA ARG A 89 -8.23 4.30 -0.71
C ARG A 89 -8.90 3.00 -0.27
N ALA A 90 -9.77 3.12 0.73
CA ALA A 90 -10.55 2.01 1.25
C ALA A 90 -11.47 1.41 0.16
N PHE A 91 -11.41 0.08 0.00
CA PHE A 91 -12.23 -0.68 -0.92
C PHE A 91 -12.84 -1.95 -0.28
N LEU A 92 -12.05 -2.69 0.49
CA LEU A 92 -12.54 -3.85 1.27
C LEU A 92 -13.25 -3.38 2.53
N GLU A 93 -12.68 -2.41 3.23
CA GLU A 93 -13.22 -1.90 4.50
C GLU A 93 -14.69 -1.48 4.41
N PRO A 94 -15.14 -0.68 3.42
CA PRO A 94 -16.54 -0.33 3.28
C PRO A 94 -17.46 -1.54 3.05
N GLN A 95 -17.04 -2.51 2.23
CA GLN A 95 -17.81 -3.72 1.96
C GLN A 95 -17.99 -4.55 3.23
N ILE A 96 -16.93 -4.69 4.03
CA ILE A 96 -16.97 -5.42 5.30
C ILE A 96 -17.90 -4.71 6.29
N LYS A 97 -17.76 -3.40 6.44
CA LYS A 97 -18.64 -2.58 7.28
C LYS A 97 -20.11 -2.72 6.88
N GLU A 98 -20.41 -2.66 5.58
CA GLU A 98 -21.76 -2.83 5.04
C GLU A 98 -22.33 -4.21 5.35
N MET A 99 -21.57 -5.28 5.16
CA MET A 99 -21.99 -6.66 5.41
C MET A 99 -22.30 -6.92 6.88
N LEU A 100 -21.51 -6.35 7.80
CA LEU A 100 -21.66 -6.58 9.23
C LEU A 100 -22.65 -5.63 9.90
N PHE A 101 -22.97 -4.49 9.26
CA PHE A 101 -23.75 -3.40 9.86
C PHE A 101 -25.13 -3.84 10.38
N ASN A 102 -25.86 -4.65 9.63
CA ASN A 102 -27.21 -5.11 10.00
C ASN A 102 -27.20 -6.40 10.83
N GLN A 103 -26.04 -6.91 11.21
CA GLN A 103 -25.86 -8.15 11.96
C GLN A 103 -25.23 -7.92 13.33
N ARG A 104 -25.49 -6.80 13.96
CA ARG A 104 -24.86 -6.36 15.23
C ARG A 104 -25.14 -7.29 16.42
N ASP A 105 -26.25 -8.03 16.38
CA ASP A 105 -26.54 -9.05 17.42
C ASP A 105 -25.54 -10.22 17.37
N LYS A 106 -25.00 -10.50 16.18
CA LYS A 106 -24.04 -11.57 15.94
C LYS A 106 -22.59 -11.08 15.92
N PHE A 107 -22.35 -9.90 15.31
CA PHE A 107 -21.01 -9.34 15.13
C PHE A 107 -20.90 -7.97 15.83
N ARG A 108 -20.08 -7.94 16.87
CA ARG A 108 -19.81 -6.71 17.65
C ARG A 108 -18.42 -6.14 17.38
N SER A 109 -17.71 -6.74 16.42
CA SER A 109 -16.34 -6.34 16.07
C SER A 109 -16.28 -4.86 15.66
N VAL A 110 -15.30 -4.16 16.19
CA VAL A 110 -14.89 -2.86 15.65
C VAL A 110 -14.16 -3.11 14.34
N VAL A 111 -14.56 -2.43 13.27
CA VAL A 111 -13.88 -2.54 11.97
C VAL A 111 -13.06 -1.27 11.75
N VAL A 112 -11.77 -1.41 11.76
CA VAL A 112 -10.78 -0.35 11.50
C VAL A 112 -9.99 -0.63 10.24
N GLY A 113 -9.43 0.38 9.63
CA GLY A 113 -8.65 0.24 8.41
C GLY A 113 -7.81 1.46 8.13
N LYS A 114 -8.33 2.42 7.36
CA LYS A 114 -7.65 3.69 7.10
C LYS A 114 -7.52 4.52 8.35
N THR A 115 -8.55 4.49 9.16
CA THR A 115 -8.59 5.17 10.46
C THR A 115 -9.03 4.21 11.55
N ASP A 116 -8.73 4.55 12.78
CA ASP A 116 -9.29 3.92 13.96
C ASP A 116 -10.72 4.44 14.27
N GLU A 117 -11.28 3.99 15.37
CA GLU A 117 -12.61 4.38 15.86
C GLU A 117 -12.72 5.86 16.27
N ASN A 118 -11.60 6.55 16.48
CA ASN A 118 -11.53 7.96 16.82
C ASN A 118 -11.26 8.85 15.60
N GLY A 119 -11.05 8.26 14.41
CA GLY A 119 -10.71 8.96 13.19
C GLY A 119 -9.21 9.22 13.01
N GLU A 120 -8.35 8.68 13.88
CA GLU A 120 -6.89 8.76 13.74
C GLU A 120 -6.39 7.83 12.66
N VAL A 121 -5.45 8.33 11.85
CA VAL A 121 -4.92 7.57 10.71
C VAL A 121 -4.11 6.34 11.19
N LEU A 122 -4.49 5.17 10.68
CA LEU A 122 -3.76 3.91 10.85
C LEU A 122 -2.97 3.56 9.58
N ILE A 123 -3.65 3.46 8.44
CA ILE A 123 -3.04 3.16 7.13
C ILE A 123 -3.35 4.30 6.17
N PRO A 124 -2.38 5.12 5.78
CA PRO A 124 -2.60 6.27 4.89
C PRO A 124 -3.25 5.87 3.55
N GLU A 125 -4.05 6.77 2.99
CA GLU A 125 -4.64 6.61 1.65
C GLU A 125 -3.66 6.97 0.53
N THR A 126 -2.51 7.53 0.86
CA THR A 126 -1.48 7.98 -0.09
C THR A 126 -0.20 7.19 0.07
N GLY A 127 0.55 7.11 -1.00
CA GLY A 127 1.82 6.39 -1.02
C GLY A 127 1.64 4.87 -1.13
N GLU A 128 2.66 4.15 -0.75
CA GLU A 128 2.73 2.70 -0.74
C GLU A 128 2.65 2.18 0.69
N THR A 129 1.87 1.12 0.91
CA THR A 129 1.94 0.38 2.17
C THR A 129 3.28 -0.35 2.25
N SER A 130 3.89 -0.33 3.42
CA SER A 130 5.11 -1.08 3.70
C SER A 130 4.94 -1.96 4.94
N PRO A 131 5.70 -3.05 5.06
CA PRO A 131 5.68 -3.88 6.27
C PRO A 131 5.96 -3.08 7.55
N GLN A 132 6.87 -2.10 7.51
CA GLN A 132 7.20 -1.25 8.66
C GLN A 132 6.01 -0.38 9.10
N LEU A 133 5.29 0.20 8.12
CA LEU A 133 4.08 0.99 8.40
C LEU A 133 3.00 0.11 9.03
N ILE A 134 2.79 -1.07 8.48
CA ILE A 134 1.81 -2.05 9.00
C ILE A 134 2.22 -2.51 10.40
N ALA A 135 3.50 -2.81 10.63
CA ALA A 135 4.00 -3.22 11.95
C ALA A 135 3.71 -2.18 13.03
N ARG A 136 3.92 -0.89 12.73
CA ARG A 136 3.60 0.21 13.65
C ARG A 136 2.10 0.32 13.94
N ALA A 137 1.27 0.25 12.89
CA ALA A 137 -0.17 0.32 13.04
C ALA A 137 -0.70 -0.89 13.83
N LEU A 138 -0.18 -2.09 13.54
CA LEU A 138 -0.56 -3.32 14.23
C LEU A 138 -0.15 -3.28 15.71
N ALA A 139 1.08 -2.87 16.04
CA ALA A 139 1.53 -2.74 17.43
C ALA A 139 0.59 -1.82 18.23
N ARG A 140 0.23 -0.65 17.68
CA ARG A 140 -0.74 0.28 18.31
C ARG A 140 -2.10 -0.37 18.57
N ARG A 141 -2.57 -1.27 17.67
CA ARG A 141 -3.84 -1.98 17.88
C ARG A 141 -3.70 -3.10 18.91
N LEU A 142 -2.59 -3.83 18.88
CA LEU A 142 -2.32 -4.88 19.86
C LEU A 142 -2.24 -4.34 21.29
N ASP A 143 -1.72 -3.13 21.49
CA ASP A 143 -1.67 -2.48 22.81
C ASP A 143 -3.05 -2.37 23.49
N LEU A 144 -4.14 -2.35 22.71
CA LEU A 144 -5.51 -2.28 23.24
C LEU A 144 -6.03 -3.63 23.74
N TYR A 145 -5.40 -4.74 23.32
CA TYR A 145 -5.89 -6.10 23.56
C TYR A 145 -4.94 -6.96 24.39
N LEU A 146 -3.67 -6.55 24.49
CA LEU A 146 -2.69 -7.24 25.33
C LEU A 146 -2.89 -6.83 26.79
N ASP A 147 -3.25 -7.78 27.60
CA ASP A 147 -3.43 -7.61 29.04
C ASP A 147 -2.11 -7.81 29.81
N GLN A 148 -2.12 -7.49 31.12
CA GLN A 148 -0.95 -7.62 31.99
C GLN A 148 -0.38 -9.05 32.07
N ASN A 149 -1.16 -10.07 31.72
CA ASN A 149 -0.69 -11.46 31.71
C ASN A 149 0.18 -11.79 30.48
N ARG A 150 0.32 -10.84 29.54
CA ARG A 150 1.09 -10.97 28.29
C ARG A 150 2.20 -9.92 28.17
N GLU A 151 2.69 -9.44 29.30
CA GLU A 151 3.69 -8.38 29.38
C GLU A 151 4.97 -8.74 28.61
N GLU A 152 5.45 -9.99 28.67
CA GLU A 152 6.63 -10.44 27.92
C GLU A 152 6.43 -10.33 26.39
N ILE A 153 5.27 -10.71 25.88
CA ILE A 153 4.97 -10.62 24.44
C ILE A 153 4.87 -9.15 24.02
N HIS A 154 4.21 -8.33 24.84
CA HIS A 154 4.10 -6.91 24.62
C HIS A 154 5.47 -6.24 24.56
N GLU A 155 6.33 -6.52 25.53
CA GLU A 155 7.71 -5.98 25.58
C GLU A 155 8.53 -6.44 24.36
N ASP A 156 8.45 -7.70 23.96
CA ASP A 156 9.17 -8.23 22.79
C ASP A 156 8.74 -7.54 21.49
N ILE A 157 7.43 -7.35 21.28
CA ILE A 157 6.87 -6.61 20.14
C ILE A 157 7.43 -5.18 20.11
N HIS A 158 7.41 -4.47 21.25
CA HIS A 158 7.90 -3.10 21.33
C HIS A 158 9.41 -2.99 21.15
N ASN A 159 10.19 -3.95 21.63
CA ASN A 159 11.63 -4.01 21.40
C ASN A 159 11.95 -4.19 19.90
N LYS A 160 11.23 -5.06 19.21
CA LYS A 160 11.36 -5.25 17.76
C LYS A 160 10.94 -3.99 16.99
N LEU A 161 9.86 -3.34 17.41
CA LEU A 161 9.42 -2.08 16.81
C LEU A 161 10.48 -0.97 16.99
N ALA A 162 11.06 -0.84 18.18
CA ALA A 162 12.15 0.12 18.44
C ALA A 162 13.38 -0.14 17.55
N LEU A 163 13.70 -1.42 17.29
CA LEU A 163 14.77 -1.80 16.38
C LEU A 163 14.48 -1.41 14.93
N LEU A 164 13.23 -1.58 14.47
CA LEU A 164 12.78 -1.13 13.15
C LEU A 164 12.90 0.39 13.02
N ASP A 165 12.46 1.14 14.03
CA ASP A 165 12.54 2.60 14.04
C ASP A 165 13.99 3.11 14.05
N ALA A 166 14.89 2.40 14.72
CA ALA A 166 16.31 2.73 14.70
C ALA A 166 16.94 2.51 13.30
N LYS A 167 16.56 1.43 12.61
CA LYS A 167 17.00 1.14 11.24
C LYS A 167 16.47 2.18 10.25
N ASP A 168 15.18 2.56 10.36
CA ASP A 168 14.59 3.56 9.49
C ASP A 168 15.26 4.94 9.65
N ARG A 169 15.56 5.34 10.90
CA ARG A 169 16.32 6.58 11.14
C ARG A 169 17.72 6.54 10.54
N GLY A 170 18.37 5.37 10.58
CA GLY A 170 19.70 5.18 9.96
C GLY A 170 19.66 5.24 8.43
N SER A 171 18.61 4.68 7.80
CA SER A 171 18.48 4.67 6.35
C SER A 171 18.05 6.02 5.77
N ASN A 172 17.35 6.86 6.54
CA ASN A 172 16.93 8.20 6.14
C ASN A 172 18.03 9.26 6.28
N GLN A 173 19.19 8.92 6.83
CA GLN A 173 20.35 9.81 6.76
C GLN A 173 20.87 9.84 5.32
N PRO A 174 21.10 11.03 4.74
CA PRO A 174 21.69 11.11 3.41
C PRO A 174 23.01 10.33 3.41
N ALA A 175 23.10 9.36 2.51
CA ALA A 175 24.34 8.61 2.33
C ALA A 175 25.48 9.60 2.14
N SER A 176 26.53 9.46 2.93
CA SER A 176 27.66 10.40 2.98
C SER A 176 28.20 10.67 1.56
N GLY A 177 27.86 11.80 1.00
CA GLY A 177 28.61 12.49 -0.04
C GLY A 177 28.49 12.02 -1.50
N VAL A 178 28.02 10.80 -1.81
CA VAL A 178 27.94 10.33 -3.19
C VAL A 178 26.51 9.94 -3.56
N VAL A 179 25.81 10.85 -4.22
CA VAL A 179 24.48 10.55 -4.80
C VAL A 179 24.68 10.08 -6.23
N ARG A 180 24.17 8.90 -6.57
CA ARG A 180 24.10 8.46 -7.97
C ARG A 180 23.07 9.29 -8.72
N MET A 181 23.55 10.13 -9.64
CA MET A 181 22.66 10.84 -10.55
C MET A 181 22.19 9.90 -11.66
N PRO A 182 20.93 9.99 -12.09
CA PRO A 182 20.45 9.27 -13.26
C PRO A 182 21.30 9.62 -14.51
N TYR A 183 21.59 8.63 -15.34
CA TYR A 183 22.27 8.81 -16.61
C TYR A 183 21.79 7.78 -17.64
N PHE A 184 21.92 8.12 -18.93
CA PHE A 184 21.61 7.20 -20.02
C PHE A 184 22.79 6.28 -20.30
N CYS A 185 22.50 5.07 -20.80
CA CYS A 185 23.52 4.12 -21.21
C CYS A 185 24.48 4.75 -22.24
N SER A 186 25.72 4.25 -22.27
CA SER A 186 26.70 4.68 -23.27
C SER A 186 26.19 4.39 -24.68
N GLY A 187 26.25 5.38 -25.58
CA GLY A 187 25.73 5.27 -26.95
C GLY A 187 24.21 5.33 -27.08
N CYS A 188 23.48 5.51 -26.00
CA CYS A 188 22.02 5.60 -26.04
C CYS A 188 21.55 6.87 -26.78
N PRO A 189 20.56 6.77 -27.71
CA PRO A 189 20.01 7.93 -28.43
C PRO A 189 19.48 9.03 -27.51
N HIS A 190 19.01 8.70 -26.30
CA HIS A 190 18.55 9.67 -25.32
C HIS A 190 19.62 10.69 -24.88
N ASN A 191 20.90 10.34 -25.05
CA ASN A 191 22.00 11.29 -24.79
C ASN A 191 21.92 12.53 -25.69
N SER A 192 21.36 12.41 -26.89
CA SER A 192 21.16 13.49 -27.85
C SER A 192 19.72 13.99 -27.85
N SER A 193 18.73 13.10 -27.95
CA SER A 193 17.31 13.44 -28.14
C SER A 193 16.68 14.20 -26.98
N THR A 194 17.22 14.07 -25.77
CA THR A 194 16.72 14.79 -24.60
C THR A 194 17.41 16.14 -24.36
N LYS A 195 18.32 16.57 -25.25
CA LYS A 195 18.89 17.90 -25.22
C LYS A 195 17.99 18.84 -26.01
N VAL A 196 17.64 19.94 -25.43
CA VAL A 196 16.86 21.02 -26.11
C VAL A 196 17.73 22.23 -26.36
N PRO A 197 17.37 23.07 -27.36
CA PRO A 197 18.07 24.34 -27.62
C PRO A 197 18.08 25.25 -26.39
N ASP A 198 19.10 26.10 -26.32
CA ASP A 198 19.22 27.08 -25.23
C ASP A 198 17.98 28.00 -25.19
N GLY A 199 17.48 28.21 -23.97
CA GLY A 199 16.26 28.97 -23.74
C GLY A 199 14.95 28.21 -23.99
N SER A 200 15.03 26.98 -24.42
CA SER A 200 13.87 26.07 -24.53
C SER A 200 13.77 25.14 -23.32
N ARG A 201 12.59 24.59 -23.12
CA ARG A 201 12.36 23.51 -22.15
C ARG A 201 11.63 22.33 -22.76
N ALA A 202 11.71 21.21 -22.08
CA ALA A 202 10.99 19.99 -22.44
C ALA A 202 10.07 19.53 -21.32
N ALA A 203 9.07 18.74 -21.69
CA ALA A 203 8.33 17.86 -20.79
C ALA A 203 8.74 16.41 -21.08
N ALA A 204 8.82 15.62 -20.02
CA ALA A 204 9.11 14.20 -20.10
C ALA A 204 7.84 13.39 -20.33
N GLY A 205 7.99 12.20 -20.89
CA GLY A 205 6.98 11.16 -20.91
C GLY A 205 7.42 9.97 -20.06
N ILE A 206 6.73 8.84 -20.19
CA ILE A 206 7.06 7.59 -19.48
C ILE A 206 8.02 6.76 -20.31
N GLY A 207 9.20 6.46 -19.75
CA GLY A 207 10.30 5.71 -20.38
C GLY A 207 11.64 6.18 -19.85
N CYS A 208 12.74 5.69 -20.42
CA CYS A 208 14.10 6.12 -19.99
C CYS A 208 14.31 7.64 -20.07
N HIS A 209 13.67 8.32 -21.01
CA HIS A 209 13.73 9.77 -21.14
C HIS A 209 13.15 10.54 -19.94
N THR A 210 12.33 9.89 -19.09
CA THR A 210 11.86 10.46 -17.82
C THR A 210 13.04 10.87 -16.92
N MET A 211 14.15 10.14 -16.97
CA MET A 211 15.33 10.44 -16.16
C MET A 211 15.90 11.83 -16.43
N ALA A 212 15.61 12.44 -17.61
CA ALA A 212 16.02 13.80 -17.94
C ALA A 212 15.47 14.85 -16.95
N VAL A 213 14.38 14.56 -16.23
CA VAL A 213 13.82 15.42 -15.18
C VAL A 213 14.82 15.66 -14.04
N TRP A 214 15.62 14.62 -13.72
CA TRP A 214 16.65 14.68 -12.67
C TRP A 214 18.06 15.00 -13.22
N MET A 215 18.17 15.21 -14.53
CA MET A 215 19.41 15.60 -15.19
C MET A 215 19.31 17.09 -15.55
N ASN A 216 20.44 17.78 -15.65
CA ASN A 216 20.44 19.19 -16.06
C ASN A 216 20.17 19.32 -17.57
N ARG A 217 18.90 19.13 -17.98
CA ARG A 217 18.46 19.10 -19.39
C ARG A 217 17.21 19.93 -19.67
N SER A 218 16.91 20.90 -18.80
CA SER A 218 15.71 21.77 -18.93
C SER A 218 14.42 20.99 -19.16
N THR A 219 14.32 19.80 -18.57
CA THR A 219 13.16 18.91 -18.70
C THR A 219 12.35 18.96 -17.42
N GLY A 220 11.07 19.29 -17.54
CA GLY A 220 10.14 19.39 -16.42
C GLY A 220 9.32 18.12 -16.18
N ALA A 221 8.13 18.32 -15.60
CA ALA A 221 7.22 17.26 -15.19
C ALA A 221 6.84 16.27 -16.30
N TYR A 222 6.35 15.12 -15.90
CA TYR A 222 5.80 14.07 -16.76
C TYR A 222 4.34 13.78 -16.41
N THR A 223 3.62 13.19 -17.34
CA THR A 223 2.24 12.70 -17.18
C THR A 223 2.17 11.20 -17.49
N GLN A 224 0.98 10.62 -17.35
CA GLN A 224 0.72 9.24 -17.77
C GLN A 224 0.89 9.05 -19.28
N MET A 225 1.12 7.82 -19.71
CA MET A 225 1.15 7.45 -21.13
C MET A 225 -0.16 7.83 -21.82
N GLY A 226 -0.06 8.48 -22.97
CA GLY A 226 -1.19 9.03 -23.72
C GLY A 226 -1.61 10.46 -23.31
N GLY A 227 -1.12 10.97 -22.19
CA GLY A 227 -1.39 12.33 -21.70
C GLY A 227 -0.25 13.32 -21.96
N GLU A 228 0.85 12.89 -22.57
CA GLU A 228 2.01 13.73 -22.83
C GLU A 228 1.64 14.88 -23.78
N GLY A 229 2.09 16.07 -23.43
CA GLY A 229 1.76 17.30 -24.15
C GLY A 229 0.41 17.92 -23.78
N ALA A 230 -0.54 17.20 -23.21
CA ALA A 230 -1.85 17.74 -22.83
C ALA A 230 -1.73 18.86 -21.78
N THR A 231 -0.79 18.74 -20.86
CA THR A 231 -0.48 19.79 -19.86
C THR A 231 -0.05 21.10 -20.53
N TRP A 232 0.73 21.02 -21.61
CA TRP A 232 1.12 22.21 -22.38
C TRP A 232 -0.07 22.81 -23.11
N MET A 233 -0.94 22.02 -23.71
CA MET A 233 -2.13 22.53 -24.37
C MET A 233 -3.01 23.36 -23.42
N GLY A 234 -3.15 22.93 -22.17
CA GLY A 234 -3.84 23.71 -21.14
C GLY A 234 -3.07 24.94 -20.66
N GLN A 235 -1.76 24.93 -20.69
CA GLN A 235 -0.89 25.97 -20.18
C GLN A 235 -0.61 27.05 -21.24
N ALA A 236 -0.55 26.69 -22.51
CA ALA A 236 -0.15 27.57 -23.61
C ALA A 236 -0.91 28.91 -23.70
N PRO A 237 -2.24 28.99 -23.46
CA PRO A 237 -2.97 30.25 -23.48
C PRO A 237 -2.57 31.23 -22.37
N PHE A 238 -1.88 30.78 -21.32
CA PHE A 238 -1.57 31.52 -20.10
C PHE A 238 -0.07 31.79 -19.94
N THR A 239 0.76 31.52 -20.96
CA THR A 239 2.20 31.73 -20.92
C THR A 239 2.67 32.51 -22.15
N THR A 240 3.81 33.16 -22.02
CA THR A 240 4.51 33.82 -23.13
C THR A 240 5.44 32.88 -23.90
N GLU A 241 5.66 31.65 -23.39
CA GLU A 241 6.41 30.64 -24.12
C GLU A 241 5.70 30.27 -25.42
N LYS A 242 6.43 30.15 -26.50
CA LYS A 242 5.87 29.87 -27.83
C LYS A 242 5.75 28.37 -28.11
N HIS A 243 6.58 27.55 -27.45
CA HIS A 243 6.64 26.10 -27.64
C HIS A 243 7.34 25.41 -26.47
N ILE A 244 7.11 24.11 -26.34
CA ILE A 244 7.94 23.18 -25.55
C ILE A 244 8.29 21.98 -26.41
N PHE A 245 9.34 21.25 -26.01
CA PHE A 245 9.66 19.95 -26.55
C PHE A 245 8.96 18.87 -25.67
N GLN A 246 8.33 17.91 -26.32
CA GLN A 246 7.71 16.78 -25.61
C GLN A 246 8.41 15.48 -25.99
N ASN A 247 9.01 14.83 -25.01
CA ASN A 247 9.56 13.48 -25.19
C ASN A 247 8.45 12.44 -25.05
N LEU A 248 8.35 11.56 -26.03
CA LEU A 248 7.38 10.46 -26.07
C LEU A 248 8.13 9.13 -26.26
N GLY A 249 7.63 8.07 -25.69
CA GLY A 249 7.99 6.71 -26.04
C GLY A 249 7.08 6.14 -27.12
N ASP A 250 7.54 5.08 -27.79
CA ASP A 250 6.76 4.34 -28.75
C ASP A 250 5.50 3.73 -28.11
N GLY A 251 5.61 3.24 -26.89
CA GLY A 251 4.48 2.73 -26.12
C GLY A 251 3.41 3.80 -25.93
N THR A 252 3.78 5.03 -25.60
CA THR A 252 2.85 6.18 -25.51
C THR A 252 2.22 6.49 -26.86
N TYR A 253 3.01 6.52 -27.92
CA TYR A 253 2.52 6.87 -29.26
C TYR A 253 1.43 5.90 -29.77
N PHE A 254 1.50 4.63 -29.39
CA PHE A 254 0.51 3.61 -29.78
C PHE A 254 -0.57 3.36 -28.72
N HIS A 255 -0.50 3.99 -27.57
CA HIS A 255 -1.41 3.73 -26.44
C HIS A 255 -2.79 4.38 -26.60
N SER A 256 -2.87 5.53 -27.23
CA SER A 256 -4.11 6.36 -27.33
C SER A 256 -4.56 6.59 -28.76
#